data_763eed77ffcd1aded94de6221e1e5549
#
_entry.id   763eed77ffcd1aded94de6221e1e5549
#
_cell.length_a   1.000
_cell.length_b   1.000
_cell.length_c   1.000
_cell.angle_alpha   90.00
_cell.angle_beta   90.00
_cell.angle_gamma   90.00
#
_symmetry.space_group_name_H-M   'P 1'
#
loop_
_entity.id
_entity.type
_entity.pdbx_description
1 polymer ?
#
loop_
_entity_poly.entity_id
_entity_poly.type
_entity_poly.pdbx_seq_one_letter_code
_entity_poly.pdbx_strand_id
1 'polypeptide(L)'
;TRRSSDLLKWPVMLHMDTVRNTDEPGLPGLERALQAAPGATFIGHATGWWSSISAVSDRKELGGYPTGPVKPGGAVDRLMEKYPNIYGDLSAGSGLNAISRDPDFGREFLIRRADRLLFGTDYLAEGQQVGQFEFLDRLDLPADVQAKIFRDNARRILNR
;
A
#
# COMPACT_ATOMS: atom_id res chain seq x y z
N THR A 1 -10.45 18.20 20.12
CA THR A 1 -9.05 18.57 19.75
C THR A 1 -8.74 18.04 18.37
N ARG A 2 -8.51 18.93 17.39
CA ARG A 2 -8.05 18.53 16.05
C ARG A 2 -6.65 17.93 16.17
N ARG A 3 -6.41 16.77 15.57
CA ARG A 3 -5.09 16.14 15.53
C ARG A 3 -4.17 16.99 14.65
N SER A 4 -2.87 17.03 14.96
CA SER A 4 -1.88 17.83 14.20
C SER A 4 -1.84 17.50 12.71
N SER A 5 -2.06 16.25 12.32
CA SER A 5 -2.16 15.81 10.92
C SER A 5 -3.32 16.48 10.17
N ASP A 6 -4.48 16.69 10.85
CA ASP A 6 -5.62 17.39 10.25
C ASP A 6 -5.33 18.87 10.02
N LEU A 7 -4.56 19.48 10.93
CA LEU A 7 -4.18 20.89 10.85
C LEU A 7 -3.13 21.15 9.78
N LEU A 8 -2.14 20.26 9.65
CA LEU A 8 -1.01 20.40 8.72
C LEU A 8 -1.28 19.75 7.36
N LYS A 9 -2.35 18.96 7.23
CA LYS A 9 -2.68 18.16 6.04
C LYS A 9 -1.54 17.26 5.59
N TRP A 10 -0.69 16.83 6.51
CA TRP A 10 0.39 15.91 6.22
C TRP A 10 -0.13 14.47 6.19
N PRO A 11 0.30 13.65 5.22
CA PRO A 11 -0.05 12.24 5.20
C PRO A 11 0.58 11.51 6.38
N VAL A 12 -0.12 10.49 6.87
CA VAL A 12 0.32 9.61 7.97
C VAL A 12 0.72 8.27 7.38
N MET A 13 2.00 7.94 7.38
CA MET A 13 2.47 6.61 7.02
C MET A 13 2.29 5.65 8.18
N LEU A 14 1.65 4.52 7.90
CA LEU A 14 1.37 3.46 8.85
C LEU A 14 2.25 2.25 8.55
N HIS A 15 3.32 2.07 9.33
CA HIS A 15 4.09 0.84 9.31
C HIS A 15 3.32 -0.24 10.05
N MET A 16 2.71 -1.16 9.31
CA MET A 16 1.86 -2.24 9.84
C MET A 16 2.61 -3.58 9.76
N ASP A 17 2.78 -4.23 10.89
CA ASP A 17 3.39 -5.55 11.00
C ASP A 17 2.74 -6.35 12.14
N THR A 18 3.31 -7.48 12.54
CA THR A 18 2.80 -8.30 13.64
C THR A 18 3.25 -7.83 15.03
N VAL A 19 4.08 -6.80 15.10
CA VAL A 19 4.65 -6.27 16.36
C VAL A 19 4.16 -4.84 16.61
N ARG A 20 4.15 -4.00 15.56
CA ARG A 20 3.77 -2.58 15.63
C ARG A 20 2.55 -2.33 14.76
N ASN A 21 1.61 -1.51 15.25
CA ASN A 21 0.37 -1.20 14.51
C ASN A 21 -0.30 -2.47 13.96
N THR A 22 -0.41 -3.48 14.83
CA THR A 22 -1.05 -4.75 14.48
C THR A 22 -2.56 -4.56 14.32
N ASP A 23 -3.16 -5.31 13.39
CA ASP A 23 -4.60 -5.33 13.19
C ASP A 23 -5.07 -6.78 13.05
N GLU A 24 -6.38 -6.98 12.97
CA GLU A 24 -6.98 -8.27 12.71
C GLU A 24 -7.17 -8.49 11.19
N PRO A 25 -7.35 -9.74 10.74
CA PRO A 25 -7.72 -10.04 9.36
C PRO A 25 -8.85 -9.15 8.85
N GLY A 26 -8.68 -8.58 7.67
CA GLY A 26 -9.63 -7.61 7.12
C GLY A 26 -9.36 -6.15 7.51
N LEU A 27 -8.39 -5.88 8.38
CA LEU A 27 -7.95 -4.55 8.81
C LEU A 27 -9.08 -3.67 9.41
N PRO A 28 -9.88 -4.20 10.36
CA PRO A 28 -11.01 -3.45 10.93
C PRO A 28 -10.56 -2.24 11.78
N GLY A 29 -9.39 -2.30 12.39
CA GLY A 29 -8.80 -1.18 13.13
C GLY A 29 -8.45 -0.02 12.22
N LEU A 30 -7.78 -0.31 11.11
CA LEU A 30 -7.48 0.68 10.08
C LEU A 30 -8.77 1.27 9.49
N GLU A 31 -9.77 0.42 9.20
CA GLU A 31 -11.04 0.89 8.65
C GLU A 31 -11.74 1.90 9.59
N ARG A 32 -11.75 1.63 10.90
CA ARG A 32 -12.25 2.60 11.89
C ARG A 32 -11.46 3.92 11.88
N ALA A 33 -10.13 3.86 11.73
CA ALA A 33 -9.30 5.07 11.64
C ALA A 33 -9.64 5.91 10.40
N LEU A 34 -9.82 5.27 9.25
CA LEU A 34 -10.21 5.93 7.99
C LEU A 34 -11.56 6.64 8.12
N GLN A 35 -12.54 6.00 8.79
CA GLN A 35 -13.86 6.58 9.06
C GLN A 35 -13.80 7.75 10.04
N ALA A 36 -13.01 7.63 11.09
CA ALA A 36 -12.90 8.65 12.14
C ALA A 36 -12.14 9.90 11.71
N ALA A 37 -11.30 9.81 10.67
CA ALA A 37 -10.48 10.92 10.18
C ALA A 37 -10.53 11.03 8.65
N PRO A 38 -11.70 11.30 8.04
CA PRO A 38 -11.86 11.34 6.58
C PRO A 38 -11.05 12.45 5.90
N GLY A 39 -10.66 13.49 6.64
CA GLY A 39 -9.80 14.58 6.17
C GLY A 39 -8.30 14.31 6.26
N ALA A 40 -7.88 13.21 6.91
CA ALA A 40 -6.48 12.81 6.98
C ALA A 40 -6.14 11.83 5.86
N THR A 41 -4.95 11.98 5.26
CA THR A 41 -4.44 11.02 4.29
C THR A 41 -3.59 9.96 5.01
N PHE A 42 -3.90 8.70 4.77
CA PHE A 42 -3.16 7.56 5.31
C PHE A 42 -2.39 6.85 4.19
N ILE A 43 -1.19 6.34 4.52
CA ILE A 43 -0.36 5.55 3.61
C ILE A 43 -0.05 4.23 4.31
N GLY A 44 -0.56 3.12 3.78
CA GLY A 44 -0.26 1.79 4.26
C GLY A 44 1.11 1.31 3.78
N HIS A 45 1.88 0.75 4.70
CA HIS A 45 3.24 0.28 4.47
C HIS A 45 3.52 -0.99 5.30
N ALA A 46 4.54 -1.76 4.89
CA ALA A 46 5.04 -2.98 5.53
C ALA A 46 4.18 -4.24 5.36
N THR A 47 4.61 -5.32 6.00
CA THR A 47 4.10 -6.68 5.76
C THR A 47 2.64 -6.86 6.16
N GLY A 48 2.19 -6.27 7.25
CA GLY A 48 0.79 -6.37 7.70
C GLY A 48 -0.20 -5.71 6.73
N TRP A 49 0.20 -4.58 6.13
CA TRP A 49 -0.57 -3.96 5.06
C TRP A 49 -0.57 -4.82 3.80
N TRP A 50 0.62 -5.16 3.28
CA TRP A 50 0.74 -5.79 1.98
C TRP A 50 0.34 -7.27 1.94
N SER A 51 0.46 -8.03 3.04
CA SER A 51 -0.12 -9.39 3.09
C SER A 51 -1.64 -9.37 2.96
N SER A 52 -2.28 -8.30 3.44
CA SER A 52 -3.73 -8.09 3.35
C SER A 52 -4.24 -7.72 1.95
N ILE A 53 -3.38 -7.68 0.92
CA ILE A 53 -3.82 -7.61 -0.49
C ILE A 53 -4.56 -8.88 -0.92
N SER A 54 -4.26 -10.00 -0.27
CA SER A 54 -4.96 -11.27 -0.38
C SER A 54 -5.99 -11.41 0.75
N ALA A 55 -7.03 -12.19 0.53
CA ALA A 55 -7.91 -12.59 1.63
C ALA A 55 -7.10 -13.38 2.67
N VAL A 56 -7.11 -12.87 3.90
CA VAL A 56 -6.40 -13.41 5.07
C VAL A 56 -7.44 -13.80 6.11
N SER A 57 -7.34 -14.99 6.65
CA SER A 57 -8.27 -15.52 7.67
C SER A 57 -7.62 -15.70 9.04
N ASP A 58 -6.29 -15.83 9.10
CA ASP A 58 -5.53 -15.98 10.34
C ASP A 58 -4.55 -14.80 10.47
N ARG A 59 -4.49 -14.24 11.68
CA ARG A 59 -3.56 -13.16 12.04
C ARG A 59 -2.10 -13.50 11.78
N LYS A 60 -1.72 -14.77 11.84
CA LYS A 60 -0.36 -15.23 11.53
C LYS A 60 0.06 -14.98 10.09
N GLU A 61 -0.92 -14.86 9.18
CA GLU A 61 -0.67 -14.56 7.77
C GLU A 61 -0.32 -13.07 7.52
N LEU A 62 -0.56 -12.18 8.51
CA LEU A 62 -0.36 -10.73 8.38
C LEU A 62 1.11 -10.27 8.49
N GLY A 63 2.04 -11.14 8.79
CA GLY A 63 3.42 -10.73 9.12
C GLY A 63 4.50 -11.19 8.17
N GLY A 64 4.16 -11.76 7.03
CA GLY A 64 5.13 -12.42 6.17
C GLY A 64 5.19 -11.91 4.74
N TYR A 65 5.96 -12.66 3.96
CA TYR A 65 6.04 -12.57 2.50
C TYR A 65 5.33 -13.78 1.91
N PRO A 66 4.00 -13.75 1.77
CA PRO A 66 3.24 -14.89 1.29
C PRO A 66 3.64 -15.26 -0.14
N THR A 67 3.59 -16.54 -0.45
CA THR A 67 3.86 -17.10 -1.77
C THR A 67 2.58 -17.56 -2.45
N GLY A 68 2.62 -17.69 -3.79
CA GLY A 68 1.48 -18.15 -4.58
C GLY A 68 0.45 -17.06 -4.86
N PRO A 69 -0.65 -17.40 -5.54
CA PRO A 69 -1.60 -16.45 -6.09
C PRO A 69 -2.32 -15.63 -5.00
N VAL A 70 -2.77 -14.44 -5.39
CA VAL A 70 -3.55 -13.55 -4.54
C VAL A 70 -5.00 -14.06 -4.47
N LYS A 71 -5.47 -14.36 -3.27
CA LYS A 71 -6.87 -14.78 -3.06
C LYS A 71 -7.79 -13.55 -3.11
N PRO A 72 -8.90 -13.59 -3.85
CA PRO A 72 -9.87 -12.49 -3.92
C PRO A 72 -10.40 -12.07 -2.54
N GLY A 73 -10.79 -10.80 -2.40
CA GLY A 73 -11.39 -10.28 -1.16
C GLY A 73 -10.38 -9.70 -0.16
N GLY A 74 -9.15 -9.40 -0.59
CA GLY A 74 -8.15 -8.74 0.24
C GLY A 74 -8.58 -7.36 0.75
N ALA A 75 -8.18 -7.04 1.98
CA ALA A 75 -8.56 -5.79 2.64
C ALA A 75 -7.96 -4.56 1.97
N VAL A 76 -6.74 -4.65 1.43
CA VAL A 76 -6.08 -3.53 0.75
C VAL A 76 -6.93 -3.01 -0.42
N ASP A 77 -7.32 -3.91 -1.33
CA ASP A 77 -8.12 -3.54 -2.51
C ASP A 77 -9.50 -3.00 -2.11
N ARG A 78 -10.16 -3.65 -1.14
CA ARG A 78 -11.46 -3.24 -0.61
C ARG A 78 -11.41 -1.86 0.06
N LEU A 79 -10.39 -1.60 0.88
CA LEU A 79 -10.25 -0.31 1.57
C LEU A 79 -9.94 0.82 0.60
N MET A 80 -9.07 0.58 -0.39
CA MET A 80 -8.78 1.57 -1.45
C MET A 80 -10.00 1.86 -2.32
N GLU A 81 -10.89 0.88 -2.54
CA GLU A 81 -12.18 1.09 -3.22
C GLU A 81 -13.09 2.02 -2.42
N LYS A 82 -13.24 1.70 -1.14
CA LYS A 82 -14.24 2.33 -0.26
C LYS A 82 -13.83 3.70 0.25
N TYR A 83 -12.54 3.92 0.51
CA TYR A 83 -12.03 5.12 1.18
C TYR A 83 -11.07 5.91 0.30
N PRO A 84 -11.38 7.20 0.03
CA PRO A 84 -10.52 8.05 -0.81
C PRO A 84 -9.22 8.48 -0.11
N ASN A 85 -9.13 8.31 1.20
CA ASN A 85 -8.05 8.82 2.03
C ASN A 85 -7.00 7.77 2.43
N ILE A 86 -7.00 6.57 1.79
CA ILE A 86 -5.96 5.54 1.95
C ILE A 86 -5.16 5.36 0.67
N TYR A 87 -3.86 5.31 0.82
CA TYR A 87 -2.86 5.04 -0.22
C TYR A 87 -2.00 3.83 0.18
N GLY A 88 -1.34 3.22 -0.78
CA GLY A 88 -0.35 2.15 -0.54
C GLY A 88 1.02 2.55 -1.03
N ASP A 89 2.03 2.40 -0.17
CA ASP A 89 3.43 2.58 -0.52
C ASP A 89 4.02 1.26 -1.02
N LEU A 90 4.40 1.21 -2.30
CA LEU A 90 4.96 0.03 -2.97
C LEU A 90 6.42 -0.28 -2.58
N SER A 91 6.99 0.46 -1.64
CA SER A 91 8.37 0.29 -1.21
C SER A 91 8.61 -1.01 -0.44
N ALA A 92 9.87 -1.26 -0.13
CA ALA A 92 10.35 -2.46 0.55
C ALA A 92 10.07 -3.78 -0.19
N GLY A 93 10.58 -4.87 0.33
CA GLY A 93 10.28 -6.21 -0.17
C GLY A 93 8.80 -6.59 -0.04
N SER A 94 8.08 -6.02 0.94
CA SER A 94 6.66 -6.31 1.14
C SER A 94 5.77 -5.73 0.03
N GLY A 95 6.02 -4.50 -0.40
CA GLY A 95 5.34 -3.90 -1.55
C GLY A 95 5.65 -4.65 -2.84
N LEU A 96 6.92 -4.99 -3.08
CA LEU A 96 7.31 -5.80 -4.23
C LEU A 96 6.63 -7.18 -4.21
N ASN A 97 6.67 -7.89 -3.08
CA ASN A 97 6.03 -9.19 -2.94
C ASN A 97 4.53 -9.15 -3.27
N ALA A 98 3.83 -8.12 -2.80
CA ALA A 98 2.39 -7.99 -3.01
C ALA A 98 1.99 -7.97 -4.49
N ILE A 99 2.80 -7.32 -5.34
CA ILE A 99 2.50 -7.14 -6.77
C ILE A 99 3.22 -8.14 -7.67
N SER A 100 4.31 -8.79 -7.20
CA SER A 100 5.13 -9.66 -8.03
C SER A 100 4.85 -11.15 -7.86
N ARG A 101 4.32 -11.59 -6.72
CA ARG A 101 4.03 -13.00 -6.45
C ARG A 101 2.91 -13.59 -7.32
N ASP A 102 2.06 -12.74 -7.86
CA ASP A 102 1.00 -13.02 -8.80
C ASP A 102 1.00 -11.88 -9.84
N PRO A 103 1.81 -11.99 -10.92
CA PRO A 103 2.05 -10.87 -11.83
C PRO A 103 0.81 -10.39 -12.58
N ASP A 104 -0.10 -11.28 -12.92
CA ASP A 104 -1.35 -10.93 -13.62
C ASP A 104 -2.24 -10.11 -12.70
N PHE A 105 -2.47 -10.59 -11.47
CA PHE A 105 -3.18 -9.82 -10.45
C PHE A 105 -2.47 -8.49 -10.15
N GLY A 106 -1.14 -8.52 -10.01
CA GLY A 106 -0.34 -7.33 -9.70
C GLY A 106 -0.50 -6.24 -10.76
N ARG A 107 -0.45 -6.61 -12.05
CA ARG A 107 -0.67 -5.67 -13.15
C ARG A 107 -2.08 -5.07 -13.12
N GLU A 108 -3.11 -5.90 -12.97
CA GLU A 108 -4.50 -5.45 -12.88
C GLU A 108 -4.73 -4.53 -11.66
N PHE A 109 -4.15 -4.88 -10.51
CA PHE A 109 -4.24 -4.08 -9.29
C PHE A 109 -3.57 -2.71 -9.46
N LEU A 110 -2.37 -2.66 -10.04
CA LEU A 110 -1.65 -1.42 -10.30
C LEU A 110 -2.43 -0.48 -11.22
N ILE A 111 -3.07 -1.01 -12.26
CA ILE A 111 -3.91 -0.22 -13.16
C ILE A 111 -5.18 0.25 -12.45
N ARG A 112 -5.89 -0.65 -11.77
CA ARG A 112 -7.17 -0.36 -11.11
C ARG A 112 -7.02 0.63 -9.96
N ARG A 113 -5.88 0.59 -9.24
CA ARG A 113 -5.60 1.44 -8.08
C ARG A 113 -4.52 2.51 -8.34
N ALA A 114 -4.23 2.80 -9.60
CA ALA A 114 -3.19 3.74 -10.00
C ALA A 114 -3.23 5.07 -9.23
N ASP A 115 -4.42 5.59 -8.94
CA ASP A 115 -4.61 6.86 -8.20
C ASP A 115 -4.36 6.77 -6.68
N ARG A 116 -4.08 5.58 -6.16
CA ARG A 116 -3.89 5.29 -4.72
C ARG A 116 -2.54 4.68 -4.38
N LEU A 117 -1.65 4.53 -5.35
CA LEU A 117 -0.37 3.88 -5.17
C LEU A 117 0.77 4.89 -5.27
N LEU A 118 1.79 4.68 -4.45
CA LEU A 118 2.99 5.50 -4.38
C LEU A 118 4.21 4.62 -4.62
N PHE A 119 5.09 5.04 -5.51
CA PHE A 119 6.39 4.42 -5.65
C PHE A 119 7.30 4.87 -4.50
N GLY A 120 8.05 3.91 -3.95
CA GLY A 120 9.09 4.14 -2.95
C GLY A 120 10.12 3.02 -3.01
N THR A 121 11.28 3.22 -2.40
CA THR A 121 12.38 2.25 -2.36
C THR A 121 12.55 1.59 -1.01
N ASP A 122 12.28 2.33 0.07
CA ASP A 122 12.67 1.95 1.44
C ASP A 122 14.16 1.58 1.53
N TYR A 123 15.01 2.41 0.88
CA TYR A 123 16.44 2.19 0.79
C TYR A 123 17.11 2.56 2.12
N LEU A 124 17.58 1.56 2.85
CA LEU A 124 18.08 1.70 4.22
C LEU A 124 19.59 1.46 4.33
N ALA A 125 20.20 0.77 3.39
CA ALA A 125 21.60 0.39 3.46
C ALA A 125 22.26 0.36 2.09
N GLU A 126 23.55 0.67 2.04
CA GLU A 126 24.36 0.56 0.83
C GLU A 126 24.31 -0.84 0.23
N GLY A 127 24.12 -0.93 -1.09
CA GLY A 127 24.01 -2.19 -1.82
C GLY A 127 22.66 -2.90 -1.75
N GLN A 128 21.67 -2.32 -1.04
CA GLN A 128 20.32 -2.87 -1.02
C GLN A 128 19.73 -2.90 -2.44
N GLN A 129 19.21 -4.07 -2.84
CA GLN A 129 18.54 -4.22 -4.13
C GLN A 129 17.11 -3.65 -4.05
N VAL A 130 16.74 -2.86 -5.06
CA VAL A 130 15.40 -2.29 -5.20
C VAL A 130 14.73 -2.92 -6.43
N GLY A 131 14.15 -4.09 -6.24
CA GLY A 131 13.55 -4.89 -7.32
C GLY A 131 12.31 -4.26 -7.95
N GLN A 132 11.74 -3.22 -7.32
CA GLN A 132 10.57 -2.50 -7.84
C GLN A 132 10.83 -1.88 -9.21
N PHE A 133 12.01 -1.32 -9.45
CA PHE A 133 12.33 -0.72 -10.74
C PHE A 133 12.24 -1.74 -11.87
N GLU A 134 12.97 -2.86 -11.74
CA GLU A 134 13.00 -3.91 -12.74
C GLU A 134 11.63 -4.57 -12.94
N PHE A 135 10.89 -4.78 -11.84
CA PHE A 135 9.57 -5.41 -11.91
C PHE A 135 8.55 -4.52 -12.62
N LEU A 136 8.46 -3.24 -12.23
CA LEU A 136 7.49 -2.30 -12.82
C LEU A 136 7.79 -1.98 -14.27
N ASP A 137 9.07 -1.93 -14.67
CA ASP A 137 9.48 -1.72 -16.06
C ASP A 137 9.01 -2.87 -16.96
N ARG A 138 9.06 -4.12 -16.48
CA ARG A 138 8.62 -5.31 -17.23
C ARG A 138 7.12 -5.45 -17.40
N LEU A 139 6.31 -4.77 -16.56
CA LEU A 139 4.85 -4.92 -16.59
C LEU A 139 4.16 -4.19 -17.74
N ASP A 140 4.88 -3.38 -18.51
CA ASP A 140 4.32 -2.57 -19.61
C ASP A 140 3.01 -1.86 -19.19
N LEU A 141 3.10 -1.09 -18.11
CA LEU A 141 1.96 -0.32 -17.61
C LEU A 141 1.68 0.88 -18.53
N PRO A 142 0.41 1.28 -18.71
CA PRO A 142 0.06 2.51 -19.41
C PRO A 142 0.81 3.73 -18.84
N ALA A 143 1.23 4.66 -19.72
CA ALA A 143 2.06 5.80 -19.34
C ALA A 143 1.42 6.69 -18.27
N ASP A 144 0.09 6.85 -18.30
CA ASP A 144 -0.65 7.60 -17.29
C ASP A 144 -0.65 6.89 -15.92
N VAL A 145 -0.73 5.55 -15.90
CA VAL A 145 -0.61 4.73 -14.68
C VAL A 145 0.79 4.89 -14.07
N GLN A 146 1.82 4.80 -14.90
CA GLN A 146 3.21 5.03 -14.46
C GLN A 146 3.37 6.44 -13.88
N ALA A 147 2.92 7.48 -14.59
CA ALA A 147 3.01 8.86 -14.13
C ALA A 147 2.34 9.07 -12.76
N LYS A 148 1.17 8.49 -12.55
CA LYS A 148 0.44 8.54 -11.27
C LYS A 148 1.25 7.90 -10.14
N ILE A 149 1.71 6.67 -10.33
CA ILE A 149 2.41 5.88 -9.29
C ILE A 149 3.77 6.50 -8.95
N PHE A 150 4.55 6.88 -9.96
CA PHE A 150 5.92 7.38 -9.75
C PHE A 150 6.00 8.84 -9.31
N ARG A 151 4.97 9.65 -9.55
CA ARG A 151 5.07 11.09 -9.35
C ARG A 151 3.80 11.79 -8.87
N ASP A 152 2.70 11.66 -9.63
CA ASP A 152 1.58 12.59 -9.53
C ASP A 152 0.80 12.43 -8.23
N ASN A 153 0.65 11.19 -7.75
CA ASN A 153 0.00 10.92 -6.47
C ASN A 153 0.79 11.51 -5.30
N ALA A 154 2.13 11.35 -5.30
CA ALA A 154 2.97 11.92 -4.25
C ALA A 154 2.88 13.45 -4.25
N ARG A 155 2.94 14.09 -5.42
CA ARG A 155 2.76 15.55 -5.55
C ARG A 155 1.41 16.01 -5.01
N ARG A 156 0.34 15.28 -5.33
CA ARG A 156 -1.02 15.60 -4.89
C ARG A 156 -1.16 15.55 -3.37
N ILE A 157 -0.69 14.48 -2.73
CA ILE A 157 -0.85 14.32 -1.28
C ILE A 157 0.12 15.18 -0.46
N LEU A 158 1.22 15.61 -1.05
CA LEU A 158 2.20 16.51 -0.43
C LEU A 158 1.94 17.99 -0.78
N ASN A 159 0.91 18.29 -1.57
CA ASN A 159 0.57 19.64 -2.04
C ASN A 159 1.74 20.34 -2.76
N ARG A 160 2.44 19.62 -3.65
CA ARG A 160 3.62 20.11 -4.39
C ARG A 160 3.48 19.92 -5.91
#